data_7a0ccca9aae4baeb595b378ba5e9d3d5
#
_entry.id   7a0ccca9aae4baeb595b378ba5e9d3d5
#
_cell.length_a   1.000
_cell.length_b   1.000
_cell.length_c   1.000
_cell.angle_alpha   90.00
_cell.angle_beta   90.00
_cell.angle_gamma   90.00
#
_symmetry.space_group_name_H-M   'P 1'
#
loop_
_entity.id
_entity.type
_entity.pdbx_description
1 polymer ?
#
loop_
_entity_poly.entity_id
_entity_poly.type
_entity_poly.pdbx_seq_one_letter_code
_entity_poly.pdbx_strand_id
1 'polypeptide(L)'
;MKRIYFIMLLILFVSYTGNFLVFAQTEKVKSVDGVEISFDISGNGDTGLVFVHGWSCDKSYWQNQAELFSDNYKVVAIDLAGHGNSGMNRKDYTMELFGDDVAAVVNHLKINKVILIGHSMGGSVILEAAKKLGNKVVGIIGVDTYQSFVDNWTSEQKDGFLKSFHDNFVLTTKGFVRSMFPQNADTLLVKKVADDMSSAPPEIAVSAMRNLFYYDPVPTLQNLNLPLISINCDMYPVSIEENKKYVKDYEVKFMKGAGHFLMLERPDEFNGLLKESISELLNK
;
A
#
# COMPACT_ATOMS: atom_id res chain seq x y z
N MET A 1 -23.24 -38.66 66.98
CA MET A 1 -23.20 -37.28 66.50
C MET A 1 -22.21 -37.25 65.32
N LYS A 2 -22.72 -37.26 64.10
CA LYS A 2 -21.89 -37.17 62.86
C LYS A 2 -21.78 -35.70 62.47
N ARG A 3 -20.56 -35.13 62.46
CA ARG A 3 -20.26 -33.76 61.93
C ARG A 3 -20.12 -33.83 60.45
N ILE A 4 -21.00 -33.16 59.74
CA ILE A 4 -20.94 -32.91 58.28
C ILE A 4 -20.10 -31.65 58.07
N TYR A 5 -18.93 -31.77 57.41
CA TYR A 5 -18.11 -30.64 56.95
C TYR A 5 -18.62 -30.22 55.59
N PHE A 6 -19.13 -29.00 55.52
CA PHE A 6 -19.51 -28.33 54.24
C PHE A 6 -18.25 -27.71 53.66
N ILE A 7 -17.73 -28.28 52.61
CA ILE A 7 -16.61 -27.66 51.85
C ILE A 7 -17.23 -26.71 50.85
N MET A 8 -17.04 -25.42 51.09
CA MET A 8 -17.45 -24.34 50.18
C MET A 8 -16.37 -24.22 49.12
N LEU A 9 -16.65 -24.69 47.89
CA LEU A 9 -15.77 -24.57 46.73
C LEU A 9 -15.89 -23.13 46.18
N LEU A 10 -14.88 -22.29 46.43
CA LEU A 10 -14.79 -20.94 45.88
C LEU A 10 -14.31 -21.05 44.43
N ILE A 11 -15.23 -20.94 43.47
CA ILE A 11 -14.88 -20.86 42.03
C ILE A 11 -14.42 -19.42 41.76
N LEU A 12 -13.11 -19.22 41.66
CA LEU A 12 -12.50 -18.00 41.15
C LEU A 12 -12.74 -17.96 39.64
N PHE A 13 -13.67 -17.13 39.21
CA PHE A 13 -13.76 -16.71 37.81
C PHE A 13 -12.59 -15.78 37.51
N VAL A 14 -11.49 -16.31 36.97
CA VAL A 14 -10.44 -15.54 36.35
C VAL A 14 -10.97 -15.15 34.97
N SER A 15 -11.45 -13.92 34.85
CA SER A 15 -11.72 -13.31 33.53
C SER A 15 -10.39 -13.11 32.80
N TYR A 16 -10.03 -14.06 31.97
CA TYR A 16 -8.91 -13.97 31.04
C TYR A 16 -9.33 -12.99 29.92
N THR A 17 -9.02 -11.71 30.11
CA THR A 17 -9.02 -10.77 28.98
C THR A 17 -7.79 -11.09 28.15
N GLY A 18 -7.87 -12.17 27.39
CA GLY A 18 -6.86 -12.50 26.40
C GLY A 18 -6.91 -11.45 25.31
N ASN A 19 -5.88 -10.65 25.15
CA ASN A 19 -5.58 -10.02 23.88
C ASN A 19 -5.41 -11.16 22.87
N PHE A 20 -6.47 -11.46 22.13
CA PHE A 20 -6.33 -12.28 20.93
C PHE A 20 -5.48 -11.48 19.98
N LEU A 21 -4.22 -11.87 19.82
CA LEU A 21 -3.43 -11.49 18.66
C LEU A 21 -4.27 -11.94 17.45
N VAL A 22 -4.89 -10.98 16.77
CA VAL A 22 -5.62 -11.24 15.53
C VAL A 22 -4.54 -11.50 14.49
N PHE A 23 -4.19 -12.77 14.32
CA PHE A 23 -3.30 -13.17 13.23
C PHE A 23 -3.96 -12.77 11.92
N ALA A 24 -3.20 -12.15 11.04
CA ALA A 24 -3.67 -11.87 9.69
C ALA A 24 -4.04 -13.20 9.01
N GLN A 25 -5.26 -13.28 8.49
CA GLN A 25 -5.68 -14.41 7.68
C GLN A 25 -5.28 -14.16 6.24
N THR A 26 -4.46 -15.04 5.67
CA THR A 26 -4.12 -14.97 4.24
C THR A 26 -5.20 -15.67 3.43
N GLU A 27 -5.74 -14.96 2.44
CA GLU A 27 -6.73 -15.47 1.49
C GLU A 27 -6.29 -15.20 0.05
N LYS A 28 -7.03 -15.77 -0.90
CA LYS A 28 -6.82 -15.57 -2.34
C LYS A 28 -8.14 -15.36 -3.07
N VAL A 29 -8.12 -14.51 -4.09
CA VAL A 29 -9.23 -14.28 -5.01
C VAL A 29 -8.73 -14.20 -6.45
N LYS A 30 -9.55 -14.55 -7.42
CA LYS A 30 -9.21 -14.36 -8.84
C LYS A 30 -9.51 -12.94 -9.29
N SER A 31 -8.53 -12.32 -9.93
CA SER A 31 -8.72 -11.07 -10.68
C SER A 31 -9.54 -11.32 -11.96
N VAL A 32 -9.86 -10.26 -12.67
CA VAL A 32 -10.70 -10.30 -13.90
C VAL A 32 -10.10 -11.15 -15.02
N ASP A 33 -8.79 -11.29 -15.05
CA ASP A 33 -8.03 -12.09 -16.02
C ASP A 33 -7.71 -13.52 -15.52
N GLY A 34 -8.23 -13.88 -14.33
CA GLY A 34 -8.08 -15.19 -13.72
C GLY A 34 -6.80 -15.38 -12.90
N VAL A 35 -5.94 -14.36 -12.78
CA VAL A 35 -4.77 -14.41 -11.90
C VAL A 35 -5.23 -14.46 -10.44
N GLU A 36 -4.63 -15.34 -9.64
CA GLU A 36 -4.87 -15.41 -8.20
C GLU A 36 -4.16 -14.26 -7.47
N ILE A 37 -4.91 -13.48 -6.71
CA ILE A 37 -4.42 -12.37 -5.90
C ILE A 37 -4.44 -12.77 -4.43
N SER A 38 -3.28 -12.78 -3.81
CA SER A 38 -3.09 -13.07 -2.38
C SER A 38 -3.22 -11.79 -1.57
N PHE A 39 -3.88 -11.88 -0.43
CA PHE A 39 -4.03 -10.75 0.48
C PHE A 39 -4.16 -11.23 1.91
N ASP A 40 -3.76 -10.38 2.85
CA ASP A 40 -3.92 -10.61 4.29
C ASP A 40 -5.04 -9.72 4.82
N ILE A 41 -5.83 -10.28 5.75
CA ILE A 41 -6.92 -9.58 6.42
C ILE A 41 -6.68 -9.60 7.91
N SER A 42 -6.87 -8.46 8.57
CA SER A 42 -6.91 -8.35 10.01
C SER A 42 -7.98 -7.35 10.44
N GLY A 43 -8.50 -7.52 11.66
CA GLY A 43 -9.58 -6.69 12.17
C GLY A 43 -10.94 -6.92 11.49
N ASN A 44 -11.97 -6.30 12.03
CA ASN A 44 -13.36 -6.51 11.62
C ASN A 44 -14.20 -5.23 11.59
N GLY A 45 -13.56 -4.04 11.57
CA GLY A 45 -14.24 -2.75 11.47
C GLY A 45 -15.07 -2.62 10.19
N ASP A 46 -16.05 -1.72 10.20
CA ASP A 46 -16.95 -1.47 9.06
C ASP A 46 -16.26 -0.76 7.90
N THR A 47 -15.22 0.02 8.19
CA THR A 47 -14.39 0.69 7.17
C THR A 47 -13.17 -0.16 6.85
N GLY A 48 -12.96 -0.42 5.56
CA GLY A 48 -11.76 -1.07 5.06
C GLY A 48 -10.62 -0.09 4.87
N LEU A 49 -9.42 -0.45 5.34
CA LEU A 49 -8.16 0.16 4.95
C LEU A 49 -7.45 -0.81 4.04
N VAL A 50 -7.32 -0.47 2.76
CA VAL A 50 -6.71 -1.34 1.76
C VAL A 50 -5.35 -0.80 1.38
N PHE A 51 -4.31 -1.56 1.70
CA PHE A 51 -2.92 -1.21 1.51
C PHE A 51 -2.35 -1.87 0.25
N VAL A 52 -1.76 -1.05 -0.61
CA VAL A 52 -1.16 -1.46 -1.88
C VAL A 52 0.31 -1.05 -1.91
N HIS A 53 1.18 -2.03 -2.10
CA HIS A 53 2.64 -1.84 -2.10
C HIS A 53 3.17 -1.16 -3.37
N GLY A 54 4.44 -0.76 -3.33
CA GLY A 54 5.17 -0.19 -4.46
C GLY A 54 5.75 -1.24 -5.42
N TRP A 55 6.46 -0.77 -6.44
CA TRP A 55 7.14 -1.61 -7.43
C TRP A 55 8.10 -2.60 -6.79
N SER A 56 8.03 -3.85 -7.19
CA SER A 56 8.87 -4.97 -6.70
C SER A 56 8.86 -5.18 -5.18
N CYS A 57 7.83 -4.68 -4.49
CA CYS A 57 7.55 -4.95 -3.08
C CYS A 57 6.44 -5.99 -2.94
N ASP A 58 6.00 -6.26 -1.71
CA ASP A 58 4.86 -7.11 -1.40
C ASP A 58 4.07 -6.58 -0.18
N LYS A 59 3.01 -7.29 0.21
CA LYS A 59 2.13 -6.88 1.31
C LYS A 59 2.82 -6.82 2.68
N SER A 60 3.95 -7.48 2.88
CA SER A 60 4.69 -7.48 4.17
C SER A 60 5.23 -6.10 4.54
N TYR A 61 5.37 -5.20 3.56
CA TYR A 61 5.77 -3.80 3.80
C TYR A 61 4.76 -3.03 4.66
N TRP A 62 3.53 -3.55 4.81
CA TRP A 62 2.44 -2.96 5.58
C TRP A 62 2.18 -3.64 6.92
N GLN A 63 3.05 -4.56 7.37
CA GLN A 63 2.82 -5.36 8.58
C GLN A 63 2.60 -4.49 9.83
N ASN A 64 3.42 -3.45 10.04
CA ASN A 64 3.27 -2.54 11.18
C ASN A 64 1.93 -1.79 11.17
N GLN A 65 1.46 -1.38 9.99
CA GLN A 65 0.19 -0.70 9.82
C GLN A 65 -0.98 -1.67 10.03
N ALA A 66 -0.88 -2.88 9.49
CA ALA A 66 -1.90 -3.90 9.64
C ALA A 66 -2.13 -4.24 11.12
N GLU A 67 -1.05 -4.39 11.89
CA GLU A 67 -1.14 -4.65 13.33
C GLU A 67 -1.81 -3.48 14.08
N LEU A 68 -1.37 -2.25 13.84
CA LEU A 68 -1.86 -1.09 14.58
C LEU A 68 -3.32 -0.74 14.28
N PHE A 69 -3.74 -0.85 13.02
CA PHE A 69 -5.07 -0.37 12.61
C PHE A 69 -6.16 -1.44 12.71
N SER A 70 -5.82 -2.72 12.94
CA SER A 70 -6.77 -3.83 13.01
C SER A 70 -7.76 -3.75 14.17
N ASP A 71 -7.44 -3.02 15.23
CA ASP A 71 -8.35 -2.85 16.36
C ASP A 71 -9.63 -2.08 16.00
N ASN A 72 -9.56 -1.18 15.00
CA ASN A 72 -10.65 -0.26 14.65
C ASN A 72 -11.16 -0.42 13.22
N TYR A 73 -10.39 -1.06 12.35
CA TYR A 73 -10.65 -1.15 10.91
C TYR A 73 -10.57 -2.59 10.42
N LYS A 74 -11.17 -2.85 9.28
CA LYS A 74 -10.84 -4.04 8.49
C LYS A 74 -9.64 -3.72 7.63
N VAL A 75 -8.47 -4.20 8.01
CA VAL A 75 -7.21 -3.96 7.30
C VAL A 75 -6.97 -5.06 6.27
N VAL A 76 -6.66 -4.65 5.05
CA VAL A 76 -6.37 -5.56 3.94
C VAL A 76 -5.05 -5.13 3.30
N ALA A 77 -4.06 -6.00 3.28
CA ALA A 77 -2.80 -5.80 2.57
C ALA A 77 -2.70 -6.77 1.39
N ILE A 78 -2.42 -6.26 0.19
CA ILE A 78 -2.54 -7.01 -1.07
C ILE A 78 -1.16 -7.23 -1.67
N ASP A 79 -0.90 -8.47 -2.13
CA ASP A 79 0.14 -8.74 -3.12
C ASP A 79 -0.46 -8.52 -4.51
N LEU A 80 0.02 -7.55 -5.27
CA LEU A 80 -0.39 -7.36 -6.67
C LEU A 80 0.04 -8.56 -7.53
N ALA A 81 -0.63 -8.81 -8.64
CA ALA A 81 -0.21 -9.86 -9.57
C ALA A 81 1.29 -9.78 -9.90
N GLY A 82 1.97 -10.90 -9.92
CA GLY A 82 3.42 -10.96 -10.14
C GLY A 82 4.29 -10.63 -8.93
N HIS A 83 3.69 -10.32 -7.78
CA HIS A 83 4.38 -9.94 -6.55
C HIS A 83 3.98 -10.87 -5.39
N GLY A 84 4.89 -11.03 -4.42
CA GLY A 84 4.64 -11.80 -3.21
C GLY A 84 4.10 -13.22 -3.50
N ASN A 85 2.94 -13.53 -2.92
CA ASN A 85 2.27 -14.84 -3.07
C ASN A 85 1.16 -14.86 -4.13
N SER A 86 1.03 -13.79 -4.93
CA SER A 86 0.09 -13.72 -6.05
C SER A 86 0.57 -14.43 -7.30
N GLY A 87 -0.36 -14.78 -8.18
CA GLY A 87 -0.07 -15.46 -9.44
C GLY A 87 0.76 -14.61 -10.39
N MET A 88 1.58 -15.27 -11.22
CA MET A 88 2.51 -14.64 -12.18
C MET A 88 2.08 -14.85 -13.65
N ASN A 89 0.89 -15.40 -13.90
CA ASN A 89 0.45 -15.84 -15.23
C ASN A 89 -0.27 -14.74 -16.02
N ARG A 90 0.18 -13.50 -15.94
CA ARG A 90 -0.30 -12.33 -16.68
C ARG A 90 0.68 -11.96 -17.79
N LYS A 91 0.17 -11.48 -18.93
CA LYS A 91 1.02 -11.06 -20.06
C LYS A 91 1.62 -9.66 -19.85
N ASP A 92 0.85 -8.77 -19.23
CA ASP A 92 1.23 -7.38 -19.06
C ASP A 92 0.80 -6.89 -17.69
N TYR A 93 1.61 -6.05 -17.08
CA TYR A 93 1.47 -5.60 -15.69
C TYR A 93 1.17 -4.10 -15.68
N THR A 94 -0.05 -3.74 -16.15
CA THR A 94 -0.50 -2.35 -16.23
C THR A 94 -1.14 -1.86 -14.94
N MET A 95 -1.20 -0.53 -14.76
CA MET A 95 -1.84 0.08 -13.57
C MET A 95 -3.33 -0.24 -13.52
N GLU A 96 -4.00 -0.33 -14.68
CA GLU A 96 -5.41 -0.68 -14.80
C GLU A 96 -5.68 -2.12 -14.34
N LEU A 97 -4.85 -3.08 -14.76
CA LEU A 97 -4.97 -4.48 -14.35
C LEU A 97 -4.64 -4.66 -12.86
N PHE A 98 -3.66 -3.94 -12.33
CA PHE A 98 -3.42 -3.89 -10.90
C PHE A 98 -4.60 -3.27 -10.13
N GLY A 99 -5.25 -2.24 -10.71
CA GLY A 99 -6.50 -1.69 -10.17
C GLY A 99 -7.63 -2.71 -10.13
N ASP A 100 -7.71 -3.61 -11.13
CA ASP A 100 -8.65 -4.74 -11.12
C ASP A 100 -8.34 -5.75 -10.02
N ASP A 101 -7.05 -6.00 -9.71
CA ASP A 101 -6.64 -6.87 -8.60
C ASP A 101 -7.19 -6.34 -7.26
N VAL A 102 -6.97 -5.04 -7.00
CA VAL A 102 -7.48 -4.39 -5.79
C VAL A 102 -9.01 -4.42 -5.73
N ALA A 103 -9.68 -4.12 -6.84
CA ALA A 103 -11.14 -4.14 -6.92
C ALA A 103 -11.71 -5.54 -6.70
N ALA A 104 -11.05 -6.60 -7.22
CA ALA A 104 -11.44 -7.99 -6.99
C ALA A 104 -11.42 -8.35 -5.50
N VAL A 105 -10.34 -7.96 -4.78
CA VAL A 105 -10.22 -8.21 -3.33
C VAL A 105 -11.31 -7.47 -2.55
N VAL A 106 -11.50 -6.17 -2.78
CA VAL A 106 -12.52 -5.35 -2.08
C VAL A 106 -13.94 -5.91 -2.32
N ASN A 107 -14.24 -6.33 -3.56
CA ASN A 107 -15.55 -6.89 -3.90
C ASN A 107 -15.74 -8.28 -3.28
N HIS A 108 -14.73 -9.14 -3.30
CA HIS A 108 -14.75 -10.46 -2.66
C HIS A 108 -15.07 -10.35 -1.16
N LEU A 109 -14.43 -9.41 -0.47
CA LEU A 109 -14.62 -9.14 0.94
C LEU A 109 -15.91 -8.36 1.25
N LYS A 110 -16.66 -7.95 0.23
CA LYS A 110 -17.92 -7.15 0.33
C LYS A 110 -17.74 -5.89 1.18
N ILE A 111 -16.59 -5.24 1.08
CA ILE A 111 -16.32 -3.97 1.76
C ILE A 111 -17.10 -2.86 1.01
N ASN A 112 -17.93 -2.11 1.73
CA ASN A 112 -18.77 -1.06 1.16
C ASN A 112 -18.27 0.36 1.47
N LYS A 113 -17.33 0.50 2.40
CA LYS A 113 -16.68 1.77 2.72
C LYS A 113 -15.18 1.53 2.85
N VAL A 114 -14.37 2.13 1.96
CA VAL A 114 -12.93 1.86 1.88
C VAL A 114 -12.12 3.13 1.70
N ILE A 115 -11.00 3.19 2.40
CA ILE A 115 -9.90 4.12 2.11
C ILE A 115 -8.81 3.30 1.44
N LEU A 116 -8.37 3.75 0.28
CA LEU A 116 -7.29 3.13 -0.48
C LEU A 116 -5.97 3.82 -0.13
N ILE A 117 -4.96 3.03 0.23
CA ILE A 117 -3.65 3.50 0.65
C ILE A 117 -2.60 2.85 -0.25
N GLY A 118 -1.85 3.66 -1.00
CA GLY A 118 -0.91 3.15 -2.00
C GLY A 118 0.47 3.80 -1.90
N HIS A 119 1.52 2.97 -1.83
CA HIS A 119 2.90 3.41 -1.80
C HIS A 119 3.49 3.45 -3.20
N SER A 120 4.13 4.56 -3.58
CA SER A 120 4.88 4.67 -4.85
C SER A 120 4.02 4.26 -6.06
N MET A 121 4.39 3.21 -6.81
CA MET A 121 3.58 2.62 -7.88
C MET A 121 2.14 2.32 -7.42
N GLY A 122 1.98 1.87 -6.18
CA GLY A 122 0.67 1.60 -5.57
C GLY A 122 -0.25 2.83 -5.58
N GLY A 123 0.29 4.05 -5.62
CA GLY A 123 -0.49 5.27 -5.83
C GLY A 123 -1.25 5.25 -7.16
N SER A 124 -0.58 4.97 -8.27
CA SER A 124 -1.25 4.85 -9.58
C SER A 124 -2.26 3.71 -9.61
N VAL A 125 -1.95 2.59 -8.94
CA VAL A 125 -2.84 1.43 -8.85
C VAL A 125 -4.14 1.78 -8.11
N ILE A 126 -4.06 2.50 -6.99
CA ILE A 126 -5.27 2.85 -6.21
C ILE A 126 -6.15 3.87 -6.89
N LEU A 127 -5.63 4.72 -7.80
CA LEU A 127 -6.45 5.58 -8.65
C LEU A 127 -7.33 4.73 -9.57
N GLU A 128 -6.75 3.73 -10.24
CA GLU A 128 -7.50 2.83 -11.11
C GLU A 128 -8.49 1.95 -10.32
N ALA A 129 -8.09 1.50 -9.12
CA ALA A 129 -8.99 0.79 -8.22
C ALA A 129 -10.18 1.66 -7.78
N ALA A 130 -9.95 2.94 -7.46
CA ALA A 130 -11.00 3.88 -7.06
C ALA A 130 -12.03 4.09 -8.18
N LYS A 131 -11.57 4.23 -9.41
CA LYS A 131 -12.44 4.33 -10.60
C LYS A 131 -13.36 3.10 -10.75
N LYS A 132 -12.85 1.90 -10.46
CA LYS A 132 -13.60 0.63 -10.57
C LYS A 132 -14.54 0.41 -9.38
N LEU A 133 -14.17 0.84 -8.19
CA LEU A 133 -14.94 0.68 -6.96
C LEU A 133 -16.02 1.75 -6.75
N GLY A 134 -15.86 2.91 -7.39
CA GLY A 134 -16.83 4.00 -7.36
C GLY A 134 -17.17 4.45 -5.93
N ASN A 135 -18.44 4.53 -5.61
CA ASN A 135 -18.94 5.07 -4.35
C ASN A 135 -18.52 4.30 -3.08
N LYS A 136 -17.87 3.15 -3.22
CA LYS A 136 -17.29 2.45 -2.06
C LYS A 136 -16.07 3.17 -1.51
N VAL A 137 -15.34 3.91 -2.35
CA VAL A 137 -14.13 4.63 -1.95
C VAL A 137 -14.52 5.98 -1.36
N VAL A 138 -14.11 6.24 -0.12
CA VAL A 138 -14.37 7.49 0.58
C VAL A 138 -13.18 8.43 0.61
N GLY A 139 -12.00 7.95 0.25
CA GLY A 139 -10.79 8.76 0.14
C GLY A 139 -9.57 7.94 -0.28
N ILE A 140 -8.53 8.65 -0.68
CA ILE A 140 -7.28 8.10 -1.19
C ILE A 140 -6.12 8.66 -0.36
N ILE A 141 -5.19 7.79 0.04
CA ILE A 141 -3.95 8.18 0.69
C ILE A 141 -2.77 7.67 -0.16
N GLY A 142 -2.03 8.60 -0.74
CA GLY A 142 -0.76 8.30 -1.39
C GLY A 142 0.39 8.31 -0.38
N VAL A 143 1.29 7.34 -0.47
CA VAL A 143 2.47 7.26 0.39
C VAL A 143 3.71 7.38 -0.48
N ASP A 144 4.42 8.47 -0.32
CA ASP A 144 5.55 8.92 -1.14
C ASP A 144 5.29 8.77 -2.66
N THR A 145 4.17 9.32 -3.07
CA THR A 145 3.71 9.34 -4.46
C THR A 145 2.98 10.67 -4.76
N TYR A 146 2.58 10.88 -5.99
CA TYR A 146 1.88 12.10 -6.43
C TYR A 146 2.69 13.39 -6.25
N GLN A 147 4.01 13.32 -6.38
CA GLN A 147 4.88 14.50 -6.41
C GLN A 147 4.45 15.45 -7.55
N SER A 148 4.10 14.89 -8.70
CA SER A 148 3.44 15.58 -9.82
C SER A 148 2.53 14.60 -10.55
N PHE A 149 1.34 15.05 -10.94
CA PHE A 149 0.46 14.27 -11.84
C PHE A 149 0.86 14.45 -13.32
N VAL A 150 1.71 15.41 -13.62
CA VAL A 150 2.23 15.63 -14.97
C VAL A 150 3.68 15.14 -15.03
N ASP A 151 3.93 14.23 -15.95
CA ASP A 151 5.26 13.70 -16.19
C ASP A 151 6.01 14.62 -17.19
N ASN A 152 7.26 14.93 -16.85
CA ASN A 152 8.14 15.75 -17.67
C ASN A 152 9.28 14.96 -18.32
N TRP A 153 9.30 13.64 -18.19
CA TRP A 153 10.32 12.79 -18.80
C TRP A 153 10.00 12.56 -20.28
N THR A 154 11.03 12.69 -21.14
CA THR A 154 10.89 12.30 -22.54
C THR A 154 10.88 10.77 -22.68
N SER A 155 10.36 10.28 -23.81
CA SER A 155 10.36 8.82 -24.09
C SER A 155 11.78 8.25 -24.07
N GLU A 156 12.78 9.00 -24.58
CA GLU A 156 14.19 8.58 -24.57
C GLU A 156 14.74 8.44 -23.14
N GLN A 157 14.36 9.36 -22.24
CA GLN A 157 14.77 9.27 -20.82
C GLN A 157 14.14 8.05 -20.14
N LYS A 158 12.85 7.80 -20.36
CA LYS A 158 12.13 6.63 -19.87
C LYS A 158 12.74 5.33 -20.38
N ASP A 159 12.94 5.22 -21.68
CA ASP A 159 13.49 4.03 -22.30
C ASP A 159 14.95 3.80 -21.89
N GLY A 160 15.77 4.86 -21.76
CA GLY A 160 17.13 4.77 -21.24
C GLY A 160 17.19 4.26 -19.79
N PHE A 161 16.27 4.73 -18.93
CA PHE A 161 16.15 4.26 -17.57
C PHE A 161 15.73 2.78 -17.52
N LEU A 162 14.68 2.40 -18.27
CA LEU A 162 14.19 1.01 -18.34
C LEU A 162 15.26 0.04 -18.87
N LYS A 163 16.06 0.48 -19.85
CA LYS A 163 17.14 -0.31 -20.42
C LYS A 163 18.15 -0.75 -19.34
N SER A 164 18.45 0.08 -18.35
CA SER A 164 19.39 -0.26 -17.28
C SER A 164 18.92 -1.44 -16.44
N PHE A 165 17.61 -1.55 -16.18
CA PHE A 165 17.02 -2.70 -15.49
C PHE A 165 16.99 -3.96 -16.36
N HIS A 166 16.78 -3.80 -17.66
CA HIS A 166 16.85 -4.92 -18.59
C HIS A 166 18.26 -5.49 -18.70
N ASP A 167 19.28 -4.62 -18.75
CA ASP A 167 20.68 -5.01 -18.94
C ASP A 167 21.26 -5.68 -17.68
N ASN A 168 20.93 -5.19 -16.48
CA ASN A 168 21.38 -5.78 -15.21
C ASN A 168 20.40 -5.49 -14.07
N PHE A 169 19.34 -6.28 -13.99
CA PHE A 169 18.24 -6.06 -13.06
C PHE A 169 18.71 -5.92 -11.60
N VAL A 170 19.46 -6.89 -11.10
CA VAL A 170 19.87 -6.93 -9.68
C VAL A 170 20.71 -5.73 -9.29
N LEU A 171 21.74 -5.40 -10.08
CA LEU A 171 22.64 -4.30 -9.76
C LEU A 171 21.91 -2.95 -9.87
N THR A 172 21.12 -2.76 -10.94
CA THR A 172 20.36 -1.54 -11.17
C THR A 172 19.33 -1.34 -10.06
N THR A 173 18.57 -2.37 -9.69
CA THR A 173 17.59 -2.31 -8.62
C THR A 173 18.24 -1.94 -7.29
N LYS A 174 19.37 -2.57 -6.92
CA LYS A 174 20.07 -2.22 -5.67
C LYS A 174 20.57 -0.78 -5.64
N GLY A 175 21.08 -0.27 -6.75
CA GLY A 175 21.50 1.12 -6.89
C GLY A 175 20.30 2.08 -6.81
N PHE A 176 19.22 1.75 -7.47
CA PHE A 176 17.97 2.52 -7.45
C PHE A 176 17.38 2.59 -6.03
N VAL A 177 17.28 1.45 -5.33
CA VAL A 177 16.82 1.43 -3.94
C VAL A 177 17.70 2.29 -3.05
N ARG A 178 19.03 2.21 -3.19
CA ARG A 178 19.93 3.05 -2.40
C ARG A 178 19.66 4.56 -2.58
N SER A 179 19.32 4.98 -3.80
CA SER A 179 19.01 6.39 -4.10
C SER A 179 17.68 6.88 -3.48
N MET A 180 16.82 5.97 -3.06
CA MET A 180 15.54 6.26 -2.41
C MET A 180 15.65 6.54 -0.90
N PHE A 181 16.81 6.33 -0.31
CA PHE A 181 17.06 6.54 1.11
C PHE A 181 18.01 7.72 1.34
N PRO A 182 17.85 8.47 2.43
CA PRO A 182 18.80 9.50 2.80
C PRO A 182 20.18 8.89 3.12
N GLN A 183 21.23 9.72 3.10
CA GLN A 183 22.61 9.23 3.29
C GLN A 183 22.84 8.56 4.65
N ASN A 184 22.12 9.00 5.67
CA ASN A 184 22.20 8.53 7.04
C ASN A 184 21.15 7.45 7.39
N ALA A 185 20.48 6.86 6.39
CA ALA A 185 19.51 5.79 6.63
C ALA A 185 20.16 4.55 7.25
N ASP A 186 19.35 3.78 7.97
CA ASP A 186 19.77 2.48 8.50
C ASP A 186 20.23 1.55 7.36
N THR A 187 21.51 1.19 7.39
CA THR A 187 22.13 0.37 6.34
C THR A 187 21.57 -1.05 6.28
N LEU A 188 21.06 -1.59 7.40
CA LEU A 188 20.42 -2.90 7.42
C LEU A 188 19.05 -2.85 6.74
N LEU A 189 18.27 -1.80 6.99
CA LEU A 189 17.01 -1.57 6.30
C LEU A 189 17.23 -1.38 4.79
N VAL A 190 18.18 -0.51 4.40
CA VAL A 190 18.54 -0.29 2.99
C VAL A 190 18.91 -1.59 2.31
N LYS A 191 19.77 -2.40 2.96
CA LYS A 191 20.17 -3.71 2.42
C LYS A 191 18.99 -4.66 2.29
N LYS A 192 18.13 -4.73 3.32
CA LYS A 192 16.93 -5.59 3.31
C LYS A 192 16.03 -5.24 2.12
N VAL A 193 15.67 -3.96 1.96
CA VAL A 193 14.81 -3.51 0.86
C VAL A 193 15.47 -3.74 -0.51
N ALA A 194 16.79 -3.48 -0.62
CA ALA A 194 17.51 -3.70 -1.87
C ALA A 194 17.58 -5.17 -2.27
N ASP A 195 17.79 -6.06 -1.31
CA ASP A 195 17.82 -7.50 -1.57
C ASP A 195 16.43 -8.03 -1.93
N ASP A 196 15.41 -7.57 -1.24
CA ASP A 196 14.02 -7.93 -1.46
C ASP A 196 13.55 -7.50 -2.86
N MET A 197 13.60 -6.21 -3.18
CA MET A 197 13.15 -5.70 -4.48
C MET A 197 13.96 -6.26 -5.66
N SER A 198 15.27 -6.53 -5.46
CA SER A 198 16.09 -7.13 -6.51
C SER A 198 15.89 -8.64 -6.70
N SER A 199 15.11 -9.29 -5.83
CA SER A 199 14.70 -10.69 -5.96
C SER A 199 13.46 -10.89 -6.84
N ALA A 200 12.75 -9.82 -7.19
CA ALA A 200 11.58 -9.88 -8.05
C ALA A 200 11.91 -10.47 -9.43
N PRO A 201 10.96 -11.17 -10.08
CA PRO A 201 11.14 -11.66 -11.45
C PRO A 201 11.41 -10.48 -12.41
N PRO A 202 12.57 -10.42 -13.07
CA PRO A 202 12.97 -9.24 -13.86
C PRO A 202 11.96 -8.85 -14.95
N GLU A 203 11.41 -9.82 -15.66
CA GLU A 203 10.43 -9.57 -16.73
C GLU A 203 9.16 -8.90 -16.22
N ILE A 204 8.66 -9.35 -15.06
CA ILE A 204 7.49 -8.78 -14.41
C ILE A 204 7.80 -7.36 -13.91
N ALA A 205 8.91 -7.21 -13.22
CA ALA A 205 9.32 -5.92 -12.66
C ALA A 205 9.55 -4.87 -13.76
N VAL A 206 10.21 -5.23 -14.86
CA VAL A 206 10.43 -4.32 -16.00
C VAL A 206 9.11 -3.97 -16.70
N SER A 207 8.20 -4.95 -16.89
CA SER A 207 6.86 -4.69 -17.42
C SER A 207 6.08 -3.70 -16.55
N ALA A 208 6.04 -3.92 -15.24
CA ALA A 208 5.35 -3.04 -14.30
C ALA A 208 5.94 -1.62 -14.29
N MET A 209 7.28 -1.49 -14.27
CA MET A 209 7.96 -0.19 -14.30
C MET A 209 7.71 0.56 -15.61
N ARG A 210 7.76 -0.15 -16.75
CA ARG A 210 7.42 0.44 -18.05
C ARG A 210 6.01 0.98 -18.05
N ASN A 211 5.04 0.18 -17.63
CA ASN A 211 3.63 0.59 -17.59
C ASN A 211 3.41 1.75 -16.61
N LEU A 212 4.12 1.80 -15.49
CA LEU A 212 4.08 2.94 -14.57
C LEU A 212 4.59 4.23 -15.24
N PHE A 213 5.71 4.19 -15.95
CA PHE A 213 6.28 5.37 -16.61
C PHE A 213 5.45 5.90 -17.78
N TYR A 214 4.69 5.05 -18.43
CA TYR A 214 3.80 5.44 -19.53
C TYR A 214 2.34 5.61 -19.11
N TYR A 215 2.04 5.42 -17.81
CA TYR A 215 0.71 5.68 -17.26
C TYR A 215 0.44 7.17 -17.10
N ASP A 216 -0.67 7.65 -17.67
CA ASP A 216 -1.17 9.01 -17.46
C ASP A 216 -2.32 8.98 -16.44
N PRO A 217 -2.15 9.51 -15.22
CA PRO A 217 -3.19 9.54 -14.20
C PRO A 217 -4.28 10.59 -14.45
N VAL A 218 -4.01 11.60 -15.31
CA VAL A 218 -4.89 12.76 -15.47
C VAL A 218 -6.31 12.39 -15.90
N PRO A 219 -6.53 11.50 -16.89
CA PRO A 219 -7.88 11.12 -17.28
C PRO A 219 -8.68 10.45 -16.15
N THR A 220 -8.00 9.68 -15.30
CA THR A 220 -8.63 9.04 -14.14
C THR A 220 -8.95 10.07 -13.06
N LEU A 221 -8.01 10.94 -12.72
CA LEU A 221 -8.18 11.99 -11.70
C LEU A 221 -9.34 12.96 -12.05
N GLN A 222 -9.47 13.35 -13.31
CA GLN A 222 -10.55 14.23 -13.75
C GLN A 222 -11.96 13.66 -13.54
N ASN A 223 -12.08 12.34 -13.45
CA ASN A 223 -13.33 11.61 -13.23
C ASN A 223 -13.52 11.15 -11.77
N LEU A 224 -12.50 11.33 -10.91
CA LEU A 224 -12.57 11.03 -9.49
C LEU A 224 -12.91 12.29 -8.69
N ASN A 225 -14.07 12.30 -8.02
CA ASN A 225 -14.43 13.37 -7.10
C ASN A 225 -14.24 12.87 -5.65
N LEU A 226 -12.97 12.59 -5.30
CA LEU A 226 -12.58 12.04 -4.00
C LEU A 226 -11.51 12.92 -3.35
N PRO A 227 -11.52 13.07 -2.02
CA PRO A 227 -10.41 13.68 -1.31
C PRO A 227 -9.16 12.79 -1.41
N LEU A 228 -8.02 13.43 -1.63
CA LEU A 228 -6.72 12.78 -1.76
C LEU A 228 -5.70 13.45 -0.85
N ILE A 229 -5.10 12.67 0.04
CA ILE A 229 -4.01 13.11 0.92
C ILE A 229 -2.75 12.36 0.53
N SER A 230 -1.63 13.07 0.34
CA SER A 230 -0.30 12.46 0.21
C SER A 230 0.46 12.58 1.52
N ILE A 231 1.14 11.50 1.93
CA ILE A 231 2.13 11.51 3.00
C ILE A 231 3.48 11.25 2.33
N ASN A 232 4.27 12.30 2.15
CA ASN A 232 5.51 12.25 1.36
C ASN A 232 6.74 12.55 2.20
N CYS A 233 7.90 12.01 1.80
CA CYS A 233 9.18 12.53 2.26
C CYS A 233 9.45 13.92 1.65
N ASP A 234 10.46 14.63 2.17
CA ASP A 234 10.92 15.92 1.65
C ASP A 234 12.15 15.80 0.73
N MET A 235 12.53 14.57 0.33
CA MET A 235 13.61 14.35 -0.64
C MET A 235 13.26 14.83 -2.05
N TYR A 236 11.98 14.83 -2.40
CA TYR A 236 11.50 15.21 -3.71
C TYR A 236 10.49 16.37 -3.61
N PRO A 237 10.58 17.38 -4.50
CA PRO A 237 9.61 18.46 -4.49
C PRO A 237 8.22 17.96 -4.91
N VAL A 238 7.18 18.50 -4.29
CA VAL A 238 5.78 18.21 -4.64
C VAL A 238 5.15 19.44 -5.28
N SER A 239 4.57 19.26 -6.46
CA SER A 239 3.91 20.30 -7.24
C SER A 239 2.46 20.53 -6.76
N ILE A 240 2.28 21.00 -5.50
CA ILE A 240 0.97 21.06 -4.83
C ILE A 240 -0.05 21.86 -5.64
N GLU A 241 0.30 23.07 -6.06
CA GLU A 241 -0.63 23.96 -6.77
C GLU A 241 -0.96 23.45 -8.19
N GLU A 242 -0.03 22.74 -8.82
CA GLU A 242 -0.29 22.08 -10.10
C GLU A 242 -1.23 20.88 -9.92
N ASN A 243 -0.97 20.06 -8.90
CA ASN A 243 -1.78 18.88 -8.59
C ASN A 243 -3.24 19.26 -8.23
N LYS A 244 -3.46 20.39 -7.54
CA LYS A 244 -4.80 20.91 -7.23
C LYS A 244 -5.66 21.25 -8.45
N LYS A 245 -5.05 21.44 -9.62
CA LYS A 245 -5.80 21.63 -10.86
C LYS A 245 -6.56 20.36 -11.29
N TYR A 246 -6.04 19.20 -10.89
CA TYR A 246 -6.62 17.89 -11.21
C TYR A 246 -7.47 17.31 -10.07
N VAL A 247 -7.06 17.55 -8.81
CA VAL A 247 -7.75 17.11 -7.61
C VAL A 247 -7.94 18.30 -6.68
N LYS A 248 -9.17 18.83 -6.62
CA LYS A 248 -9.46 20.05 -5.83
C LYS A 248 -9.17 19.86 -4.34
N ASP A 249 -9.51 18.71 -3.79
CA ASP A 249 -9.29 18.34 -2.40
C ASP A 249 -8.01 17.50 -2.28
N TYR A 250 -6.87 18.14 -2.65
CA TYR A 250 -5.52 17.57 -2.56
C TYR A 250 -4.75 18.21 -1.43
N GLU A 251 -4.28 17.40 -0.50
CA GLU A 251 -3.45 17.77 0.64
C GLU A 251 -2.14 16.97 0.67
N VAL A 252 -1.09 17.57 1.24
CA VAL A 252 0.21 16.92 1.42
C VAL A 252 0.69 17.09 2.85
N LYS A 253 1.04 15.98 3.47
CA LYS A 253 1.73 15.92 4.75
C LYS A 253 3.16 15.47 4.51
N PHE A 254 4.13 16.12 5.17
CA PHE A 254 5.54 15.81 4.98
C PHE A 254 6.14 15.12 6.20
N MET A 255 6.84 14.03 5.95
CA MET A 255 7.70 13.36 6.93
C MET A 255 9.16 13.73 6.63
N LYS A 256 9.63 14.81 7.28
CA LYS A 256 10.91 15.43 6.98
C LYS A 256 12.10 14.54 7.34
N GLY A 257 13.09 14.49 6.43
CA GLY A 257 14.33 13.73 6.61
C GLY A 257 14.15 12.21 6.54
N ALA A 258 12.98 11.73 6.12
CA ALA A 258 12.77 10.33 5.72
C ALA A 258 13.10 10.14 4.25
N GLY A 259 13.27 8.89 3.82
CA GLY A 259 13.34 8.49 2.42
C GLY A 259 12.00 8.00 1.89
N HIS A 260 12.07 7.24 0.82
CA HIS A 260 10.89 6.74 0.09
C HIS A 260 10.04 5.73 0.87
N PHE A 261 10.64 5.00 1.80
CA PHE A 261 9.97 3.94 2.56
C PHE A 261 9.55 4.41 3.95
N LEU A 262 8.78 5.49 4.03
CA LEU A 262 8.32 6.17 5.24
C LEU A 262 7.84 5.20 6.31
N MET A 263 7.02 4.22 5.90
CA MET A 263 6.37 3.24 6.75
C MET A 263 7.32 2.22 7.37
N LEU A 264 8.53 2.08 6.80
CA LEU A 264 9.60 1.20 7.30
C LEU A 264 10.67 1.97 8.05
N GLU A 265 11.00 3.19 7.62
CA GLU A 265 12.07 4.00 8.19
C GLU A 265 11.72 4.55 9.58
N ARG A 266 10.51 5.05 9.73
CA ARG A 266 9.99 5.62 10.99
C ARG A 266 8.51 5.29 11.16
N PRO A 267 8.17 4.03 11.47
CA PRO A 267 6.79 3.55 11.48
C PRO A 267 5.88 4.33 12.43
N ASP A 268 6.34 4.72 13.62
CA ASP A 268 5.51 5.43 14.59
C ASP A 268 5.09 6.81 14.09
N GLU A 269 6.03 7.58 13.50
CA GLU A 269 5.74 8.90 12.93
C GLU A 269 4.80 8.77 11.73
N PHE A 270 5.09 7.82 10.83
CA PHE A 270 4.23 7.53 9.69
C PHE A 270 2.81 7.13 10.13
N ASN A 271 2.69 6.27 11.11
CA ASN A 271 1.40 5.82 11.65
C ASN A 271 0.59 6.96 12.27
N GLY A 272 1.26 7.94 12.90
CA GLY A 272 0.63 9.17 13.39
C GLY A 272 0.00 9.97 12.26
N LEU A 273 0.76 10.27 11.20
CA LEU A 273 0.27 10.99 10.01
C LEU A 273 -0.83 10.20 9.28
N LEU A 274 -0.70 8.89 9.19
CA LEU A 274 -1.70 8.03 8.56
C LEU A 274 -3.02 8.04 9.36
N LYS A 275 -2.97 7.94 10.68
CA LYS A 275 -4.15 8.01 11.55
C LYS A 275 -4.88 9.35 11.41
N GLU A 276 -4.14 10.45 11.38
CA GLU A 276 -4.69 11.80 11.16
C GLU A 276 -5.37 11.87 9.79
N SER A 277 -4.70 11.42 8.73
CA SER A 277 -5.24 11.41 7.36
C SER A 277 -6.51 10.56 7.23
N ILE A 278 -6.54 9.37 7.83
CA ILE A 278 -7.74 8.53 7.87
C ILE A 278 -8.90 9.26 8.57
N SER A 279 -8.63 9.90 9.72
CA SER A 279 -9.65 10.65 10.46
C SER A 279 -10.21 11.82 9.64
N GLU A 280 -9.36 12.56 8.94
CA GLU A 280 -9.79 13.67 8.07
C GLU A 280 -10.69 13.18 6.94
N LEU A 281 -10.32 12.09 6.27
CA LEU A 281 -11.11 11.51 5.17
C LEU A 281 -12.46 10.98 5.64
N LEU A 282 -12.55 10.45 6.85
CA LEU A 282 -13.81 9.92 7.41
C LEU A 282 -14.77 11.02 7.89
N ASN A 283 -14.28 12.24 8.10
CA ASN A 283 -15.07 13.40 8.55
C ASN A 283 -15.50 14.32 7.40
N LYS A 284 -15.05 14.05 6.16
CA LYS A 284 -15.49 14.73 4.92
C LYS A 284 -16.75 14.08 4.34
#